data_28c51a797b9142014764a022a8dd3685
#
_entry.id   28c51a797b9142014764a022a8dd3685
#
_cell.length_a   1.000
_cell.length_b   1.000
_cell.length_c   1.000
_cell.angle_alpha   90.00
_cell.angle_beta   90.00
_cell.angle_gamma   90.00
#
_symmetry.space_group_name_H-M   'P 1'
#
loop_
_entity.id
_entity.type
_entity.pdbx_description
1 polymer ?
#
loop_
_entity_poly.entity_id
_entity_poly.type
_entity_poly.pdbx_seq_one_letter_code
_entity_poly.pdbx_strand_id
1 'polypeptide(L)'
;MGTAPTPTPSANTPGPHEGPTPGPDATGKPQDPSIPLFGKEAVFAAYAENSAVKALAPLATDAKWDRQELTITVAKESIVAACKSAQSAGYNFFEDLTAVDWYPQEPRIQVSYTLLSQALKQRLRIVVRLDSADLSISTITAVWPAANFYEREVFDLFGVNFEGHPRLTRIMMPDNWAGHPLRKDYPVEGYR
;
A
#
# COMPACT_ATOMS: atom_id res chain seq x y z
N MET A 1 -41.41 -46.12 20.89
CA MET A 1 -41.20 -44.74 20.39
C MET A 1 -39.94 -44.20 21.06
N GLY A 2 -38.78 -44.31 20.39
CA GLY A 2 -37.51 -43.86 20.91
C GLY A 2 -37.20 -42.47 20.36
N THR A 3 -37.03 -41.52 21.26
CA THR A 3 -36.58 -40.16 20.95
C THR A 3 -35.09 -40.18 20.69
N ALA A 4 -34.68 -39.73 19.49
CA ALA A 4 -33.29 -39.53 19.14
C ALA A 4 -32.67 -38.36 19.92
N PRO A 5 -31.38 -38.42 20.34
CA PRO A 5 -30.75 -37.34 21.03
C PRO A 5 -30.40 -36.21 20.05
N THR A 6 -30.70 -34.99 20.47
CA THR A 6 -30.35 -33.72 19.77
C THR A 6 -28.82 -33.57 19.75
N PRO A 7 -28.19 -33.23 18.63
CA PRO A 7 -26.76 -32.97 18.62
C PRO A 7 -26.45 -31.65 19.32
N THR A 8 -25.54 -31.71 20.28
CA THR A 8 -24.93 -30.55 20.97
C THR A 8 -24.11 -29.74 19.96
N PRO A 9 -24.30 -28.42 19.87
CA PRO A 9 -23.44 -27.59 19.00
C PRO A 9 -22.01 -27.58 19.55
N SER A 10 -21.08 -28.02 18.72
CA SER A 10 -19.65 -27.91 18.97
C SER A 10 -19.25 -26.45 19.08
N ALA A 11 -18.85 -26.03 20.28
CA ALA A 11 -18.21 -24.77 20.53
C ALA A 11 -16.78 -24.78 19.97
N ASN A 12 -16.61 -24.41 18.72
CA ASN A 12 -15.31 -24.08 18.17
C ASN A 12 -15.45 -22.92 17.17
N THR A 13 -15.84 -21.77 17.71
CA THR A 13 -15.65 -20.50 17.03
C THR A 13 -14.22 -20.05 17.37
N PRO A 14 -13.27 -20.01 16.43
CA PRO A 14 -11.99 -19.38 16.69
C PRO A 14 -12.26 -17.89 16.91
N GLY A 15 -11.99 -17.42 18.13
CA GLY A 15 -11.91 -16.01 18.44
C GLY A 15 -10.83 -15.32 17.58
N PRO A 16 -10.81 -13.97 17.50
CA PRO A 16 -9.78 -13.26 16.77
C PRO A 16 -8.43 -13.73 17.30
N HIS A 17 -7.57 -14.23 16.42
CA HIS A 17 -6.22 -14.64 16.75
C HIS A 17 -5.40 -13.42 17.16
N GLU A 18 -5.46 -13.07 18.43
CA GLU A 18 -4.39 -12.36 19.09
C GLU A 18 -3.26 -13.38 19.35
N GLY A 19 -2.50 -13.69 18.32
CA GLY A 19 -1.22 -14.38 18.51
C GLY A 19 -0.26 -13.45 19.25
N PRO A 20 0.61 -13.98 20.13
CA PRO A 20 1.60 -13.17 20.82
C PRO A 20 2.45 -12.45 19.77
N THR A 21 2.58 -11.13 19.90
CA THR A 21 3.47 -10.31 19.08
C THR A 21 4.89 -10.81 19.33
N PRO A 22 5.60 -11.42 18.35
CA PRO A 22 6.97 -11.86 18.57
C PRO A 22 7.84 -10.62 18.75
N GLY A 23 8.39 -10.46 19.94
CA GLY A 23 9.43 -9.49 20.19
C GLY A 23 10.72 -9.88 19.43
N PRO A 24 11.65 -8.93 19.21
CA PRO A 24 12.95 -9.25 18.65
C PRO A 24 13.65 -10.28 19.57
N ASP A 25 14.39 -11.21 18.96
CA ASP A 25 15.23 -12.10 19.72
C ASP A 25 16.36 -11.32 20.43
N ALA A 26 17.06 -11.97 21.37
CA ALA A 26 18.15 -11.35 22.11
C ALA A 26 19.32 -10.87 21.22
N THR A 27 19.30 -11.16 19.90
CA THR A 27 20.30 -10.77 18.90
C THR A 27 19.81 -9.65 17.99
N GLY A 28 18.54 -9.16 18.15
CA GLY A 28 17.96 -8.11 17.32
C GLY A 28 17.61 -8.56 15.89
N LYS A 29 17.67 -9.86 15.60
CA LYS A 29 17.24 -10.40 14.31
C LYS A 29 15.74 -10.65 14.31
N PRO A 30 15.02 -10.37 13.21
CA PRO A 30 13.64 -10.80 13.05
C PRO A 30 13.59 -12.32 13.22
N GLN A 31 12.75 -12.81 14.12
CA GLN A 31 12.71 -14.22 14.50
C GLN A 31 12.38 -15.14 13.33
N ASP A 32 11.51 -14.72 12.44
CA ASP A 32 11.17 -15.44 11.21
C ASP A 32 10.60 -14.44 10.20
N PRO A 33 11.22 -14.26 9.04
CA PRO A 33 10.73 -13.34 8.01
C PRO A 33 9.36 -13.74 7.43
N SER A 34 8.87 -14.95 7.71
CA SER A 34 7.52 -15.39 7.32
C SER A 34 6.44 -14.90 8.28
N ILE A 35 6.79 -14.46 9.50
CA ILE A 35 5.82 -13.96 10.48
C ILE A 35 5.47 -12.50 10.15
N PRO A 36 4.19 -12.17 9.90
CA PRO A 36 3.80 -10.80 9.62
C PRO A 36 3.91 -9.92 10.86
N LEU A 37 4.44 -8.71 10.70
CA LEU A 37 4.50 -7.67 11.71
C LEU A 37 3.68 -6.47 11.28
N PHE A 38 2.90 -5.91 12.20
CA PHE A 38 2.05 -4.76 11.98
C PHE A 38 2.37 -3.64 12.95
N GLY A 39 2.30 -2.41 12.47
CA GLY A 39 2.58 -1.21 13.25
C GLY A 39 4.02 -0.74 13.13
N LYS A 40 4.17 0.59 13.06
CA LYS A 40 5.46 1.26 12.83
C LYS A 40 6.52 0.86 13.84
N GLU A 41 6.20 0.91 15.15
CA GLU A 41 7.16 0.62 16.22
C GLU A 41 7.69 -0.82 16.13
N ALA A 42 6.80 -1.80 15.95
CA ALA A 42 7.18 -3.22 15.88
C ALA A 42 8.07 -3.50 14.66
N VAL A 43 7.68 -3.00 13.49
CA VAL A 43 8.43 -3.19 12.24
C VAL A 43 9.79 -2.48 12.31
N PHE A 44 9.83 -1.25 12.82
CA PHE A 44 11.07 -0.47 12.88
C PHE A 44 12.04 -1.00 13.92
N ALA A 45 11.57 -1.53 15.04
CA ALA A 45 12.41 -2.21 16.01
C ALA A 45 13.02 -3.51 15.43
N ALA A 46 12.20 -4.31 14.74
CA ALA A 46 12.64 -5.58 14.16
C ALA A 46 13.59 -5.42 12.96
N TYR A 47 13.42 -4.36 12.17
CA TYR A 47 14.15 -4.10 10.92
C TYR A 47 14.98 -2.82 10.96
N ALA A 48 15.46 -2.41 12.14
CA ALA A 48 16.23 -1.17 12.34
C ALA A 48 17.45 -1.02 11.40
N GLU A 49 18.06 -2.13 11.00
CA GLU A 49 19.21 -2.13 10.10
C GLU A 49 18.83 -2.04 8.61
N ASN A 50 17.55 -2.18 8.26
CA ASN A 50 17.11 -2.08 6.89
C ASN A 50 17.24 -0.64 6.38
N SER A 51 17.83 -0.48 5.19
CA SER A 51 18.09 0.84 4.61
C SER A 51 16.83 1.66 4.35
N ALA A 52 15.71 1.01 3.93
CA ALA A 52 14.44 1.69 3.74
C ALA A 52 13.84 2.16 5.07
N VAL A 53 13.92 1.33 6.13
CA VAL A 53 13.45 1.71 7.46
C VAL A 53 14.22 2.94 7.96
N LYS A 54 15.56 2.93 7.87
CA LYS A 54 16.39 4.09 8.26
C LYS A 54 16.04 5.36 7.48
N ALA A 55 15.88 5.23 6.16
CA ALA A 55 15.62 6.37 5.29
C ALA A 55 14.20 6.96 5.44
N LEU A 56 13.21 6.09 5.70
CA LEU A 56 11.80 6.49 5.73
C LEU A 56 11.25 6.70 7.14
N ALA A 57 12.00 6.38 8.20
CA ALA A 57 11.56 6.53 9.58
C ALA A 57 10.93 7.89 9.92
N PRO A 58 11.50 9.05 9.48
CA PRO A 58 10.92 10.35 9.80
C PRO A 58 9.62 10.66 9.04
N LEU A 59 9.37 9.99 7.92
CA LEU A 59 8.23 10.24 7.03
C LEU A 59 7.10 9.22 7.20
N ALA A 60 7.40 8.06 7.81
CA ALA A 60 6.46 6.97 7.98
C ALA A 60 5.39 7.31 9.04
N THR A 61 4.13 7.08 8.68
CA THR A 61 2.99 7.14 9.60
C THR A 61 2.66 5.76 10.14
N ASP A 62 2.83 4.70 9.33
CA ASP A 62 2.63 3.31 9.70
C ASP A 62 3.59 2.41 8.91
N ALA A 63 3.76 1.16 9.35
CA ALA A 63 4.56 0.18 8.65
C ALA A 63 4.02 -1.24 8.86
N LYS A 64 4.24 -2.09 7.85
CA LYS A 64 3.87 -3.50 7.86
C LYS A 64 4.98 -4.32 7.21
N TRP A 65 5.31 -5.43 7.84
CA TRP A 65 6.11 -6.49 7.21
C TRP A 65 5.21 -7.70 7.00
N ASP A 66 5.08 -8.16 5.77
CA ASP A 66 4.26 -9.31 5.44
C ASP A 66 4.78 -9.98 4.17
N ARG A 67 4.86 -11.32 4.17
CA ARG A 67 5.33 -12.11 3.03
C ARG A 67 6.68 -11.66 2.47
N GLN A 68 7.60 -11.30 3.36
CA GLN A 68 8.94 -10.80 3.04
C GLN A 68 8.95 -9.44 2.28
N GLU A 69 7.86 -8.70 2.33
CA GLU A 69 7.76 -7.35 1.79
C GLU A 69 7.58 -6.33 2.90
N LEU A 70 8.36 -5.27 2.83
CA LEU A 70 8.21 -4.10 3.67
C LEU A 70 7.21 -3.14 3.01
N THR A 71 6.17 -2.79 3.75
CA THR A 71 5.23 -1.74 3.35
C THR A 71 5.32 -0.60 4.35
N ILE A 72 5.52 0.62 3.87
CA ILE A 72 5.58 1.84 4.69
C ILE A 72 4.49 2.79 4.22
N THR A 73 3.62 3.21 5.14
CA THR A 73 2.60 4.22 4.87
C THR A 73 3.15 5.60 5.18
N VAL A 74 2.92 6.55 4.28
CA VAL A 74 3.33 7.95 4.44
C VAL A 74 2.16 8.89 4.19
N ALA A 75 2.25 10.12 4.71
CA ALA A 75 1.30 11.18 4.38
C ALA A 75 1.47 11.60 2.91
N LYS A 76 0.38 12.05 2.25
CA LYS A 76 0.39 12.41 0.82
C LYS A 76 1.36 13.53 0.49
N GLU A 77 1.55 14.47 1.43
CA GLU A 77 2.47 15.59 1.29
C GLU A 77 3.94 15.14 1.28
N SER A 78 4.21 13.96 1.86
CA SER A 78 5.56 13.43 2.01
C SER A 78 5.96 12.48 0.89
N ILE A 79 5.08 12.18 -0.07
CA ILE A 79 5.33 11.12 -1.07
C ILE A 79 6.58 11.36 -1.90
N VAL A 80 6.81 12.59 -2.38
CA VAL A 80 7.99 12.91 -3.19
C VAL A 80 9.28 12.79 -2.37
N ALA A 81 9.25 13.24 -1.12
CA ALA A 81 10.38 13.10 -0.20
C ALA A 81 10.66 11.63 0.13
N ALA A 82 9.60 10.84 0.38
CA ALA A 82 9.71 9.41 0.63
C ALA A 82 10.31 8.66 -0.57
N CYS A 83 9.86 8.95 -1.78
CA CYS A 83 10.39 8.36 -3.00
C CYS A 83 11.87 8.69 -3.22
N LYS A 84 12.29 9.95 -3.00
CA LYS A 84 13.71 10.36 -3.07
C LYS A 84 14.55 9.65 -2.00
N SER A 85 14.05 9.56 -0.78
CA SER A 85 14.74 8.87 0.33
C SER A 85 14.89 7.38 0.04
N ALA A 86 13.85 6.72 -0.49
CA ALA A 86 13.91 5.33 -0.91
C ALA A 86 14.92 5.10 -2.04
N GLN A 87 14.93 5.99 -3.04
CA GLN A 87 15.91 5.94 -4.14
C GLN A 87 17.35 6.03 -3.60
N SER A 88 17.61 6.98 -2.70
CA SER A 88 18.92 7.15 -2.06
C SER A 88 19.30 5.97 -1.17
N ALA A 89 18.33 5.25 -0.60
CA ALA A 89 18.53 4.03 0.19
C ALA A 89 18.80 2.77 -0.67
N GLY A 90 18.85 2.91 -2.00
CA GLY A 90 19.17 1.82 -2.93
C GLY A 90 17.98 1.17 -3.62
N TYR A 91 16.76 1.66 -3.40
CA TYR A 91 15.55 1.22 -4.12
C TYR A 91 15.40 2.03 -5.40
N ASN A 92 16.26 1.75 -6.36
CA ASN A 92 16.45 2.55 -7.57
C ASN A 92 15.59 2.10 -8.76
N PHE A 93 14.91 0.97 -8.67
CA PHE A 93 14.04 0.49 -9.71
C PHE A 93 12.57 0.72 -9.33
N PHE A 94 11.88 1.52 -10.13
CA PHE A 94 10.44 1.71 -10.02
C PHE A 94 9.74 0.55 -10.76
N GLU A 95 9.04 -0.30 -10.00
CA GLU A 95 8.41 -1.51 -10.53
C GLU A 95 6.98 -1.24 -10.97
N ASP A 96 6.17 -0.61 -10.09
CA ASP A 96 4.75 -0.41 -10.33
C ASP A 96 4.15 0.73 -9.49
N LEU A 97 3.03 1.29 -9.96
CA LEU A 97 2.14 2.16 -9.22
C LEU A 97 0.70 1.76 -9.54
N THR A 98 -0.06 1.46 -8.51
CA THR A 98 -1.46 1.09 -8.64
C THR A 98 -2.31 1.67 -7.52
N ALA A 99 -3.64 1.61 -7.66
CA ALA A 99 -4.56 2.03 -6.62
C ALA A 99 -5.56 0.94 -6.25
N VAL A 100 -6.11 1.05 -5.04
CA VAL A 100 -7.19 0.21 -4.54
C VAL A 100 -8.27 1.09 -3.94
N ASP A 101 -9.51 0.86 -4.31
CA ASP A 101 -10.68 1.49 -3.70
C ASP A 101 -11.18 0.67 -2.52
N TRP A 102 -11.20 1.25 -1.33
CA TRP A 102 -11.65 0.63 -0.09
C TRP A 102 -13.11 0.97 0.27
N TYR A 103 -13.87 1.57 -0.68
CA TYR A 103 -15.26 1.92 -0.42
C TYR A 103 -16.02 0.79 0.34
N PRO A 104 -16.82 1.09 1.38
CA PRO A 104 -17.19 2.42 1.88
C PRO A 104 -16.24 3.00 2.97
N GLN A 105 -15.05 2.45 3.16
CA GLN A 105 -14.10 2.89 4.19
C GLN A 105 -13.38 4.18 3.78
N GLU A 106 -13.07 5.01 4.79
CA GLU A 106 -12.18 6.17 4.64
C GLU A 106 -10.91 5.98 5.49
N PRO A 107 -9.76 6.43 5.03
CA PRO A 107 -9.45 7.00 3.70
C PRO A 107 -9.70 5.98 2.58
N ARG A 108 -10.39 6.44 1.52
CA ARG A 108 -10.98 5.55 0.53
C ARG A 108 -9.98 4.96 -0.47
N ILE A 109 -9.18 5.81 -1.10
CA ILE A 109 -8.26 5.37 -2.16
C ILE A 109 -6.87 5.15 -1.59
N GLN A 110 -6.36 3.95 -1.76
CA GLN A 110 -4.98 3.62 -1.43
C GLN A 110 -4.15 3.63 -2.71
N VAL A 111 -3.15 4.50 -2.77
CA VAL A 111 -2.15 4.50 -3.85
C VAL A 111 -0.91 3.76 -3.34
N SER A 112 -0.45 2.79 -4.10
CA SER A 112 0.68 1.92 -3.74
C SER A 112 1.78 2.06 -4.79
N TYR A 113 2.99 2.38 -4.34
CA TYR A 113 4.20 2.49 -5.15
C TYR A 113 5.11 1.32 -4.81
N THR A 114 5.41 0.48 -5.78
CA THR A 114 6.30 -0.68 -5.59
C THR A 114 7.67 -0.38 -6.16
N LEU A 115 8.67 -0.48 -5.30
CA LEU A 115 10.07 -0.21 -5.60
C LEU A 115 10.90 -1.47 -5.38
N LEU A 116 11.94 -1.66 -6.19
CA LEU A 116 12.86 -2.77 -6.09
C LEU A 116 14.29 -2.28 -5.93
N SER A 117 15.01 -2.87 -5.02
CA SER A 117 16.47 -2.80 -4.95
C SER A 117 17.06 -4.09 -5.51
N GLN A 118 17.70 -4.01 -6.68
CA GLN A 118 18.38 -5.15 -7.27
C GLN A 118 19.62 -5.57 -6.45
N ALA A 119 20.33 -4.60 -5.88
CA ALA A 119 21.50 -4.83 -5.07
C ALA A 119 21.17 -5.54 -3.75
N LEU A 120 20.09 -5.12 -3.09
CA LEU A 120 19.64 -5.69 -1.82
C LEU A 120 18.71 -6.90 -2.03
N LYS A 121 18.24 -7.15 -3.26
CA LYS A 121 17.22 -8.17 -3.60
C LYS A 121 15.95 -8.04 -2.75
N GLN A 122 15.52 -6.81 -2.52
CA GLN A 122 14.39 -6.49 -1.64
C GLN A 122 13.39 -5.60 -2.36
N ARG A 123 12.11 -5.84 -2.09
CA ARG A 123 11.00 -4.96 -2.47
C ARG A 123 10.63 -4.04 -1.31
N LEU A 124 10.19 -2.86 -1.68
CA LEU A 124 9.62 -1.87 -0.78
C LEU A 124 8.30 -1.38 -1.39
N ARG A 125 7.24 -1.40 -0.61
CA ARG A 125 5.99 -0.77 -0.98
C ARG A 125 5.79 0.50 -0.16
N ILE A 126 5.61 1.64 -0.84
CA ILE A 126 5.19 2.89 -0.21
C ILE A 126 3.69 3.05 -0.47
N VAL A 127 2.93 3.33 0.58
CA VAL A 127 1.47 3.47 0.52
C VAL A 127 1.07 4.86 0.96
N VAL A 128 0.15 5.46 0.21
CA VAL A 128 -0.56 6.68 0.59
C VAL A 128 -2.05 6.39 0.58
N ARG A 129 -2.75 6.90 1.59
CA ARG A 129 -4.20 6.83 1.64
C ARG A 129 -4.81 8.20 1.41
N LEU A 130 -5.79 8.28 0.52
CA LEU A 130 -6.48 9.50 0.13
C LEU A 130 -7.95 9.41 0.51
N ASP A 131 -8.48 10.49 1.09
CA ASP A 131 -9.91 10.63 1.39
C ASP A 131 -10.70 10.90 0.12
N SER A 132 -11.97 10.48 0.08
CA SER A 132 -12.85 10.74 -1.08
C SER A 132 -13.01 12.23 -1.37
N ALA A 133 -12.90 13.09 -0.36
CA ALA A 133 -13.03 14.54 -0.50
C ALA A 133 -11.81 15.19 -1.17
N ASP A 134 -10.64 14.55 -1.13
CA ASP A 134 -9.39 15.07 -1.69
C ASP A 134 -8.55 13.93 -2.26
N LEU A 135 -8.74 13.66 -3.53
CA LEU A 135 -8.02 12.64 -4.30
C LEU A 135 -6.81 13.23 -5.04
N SER A 136 -6.14 14.23 -4.47
CA SER A 136 -4.95 14.83 -5.05
C SER A 136 -3.68 14.37 -4.34
N ILE A 137 -2.62 14.15 -5.12
CA ILE A 137 -1.29 13.75 -4.65
C ILE A 137 -0.23 14.28 -5.61
N SER A 138 0.95 14.64 -5.11
CA SER A 138 2.05 15.10 -5.96
C SER A 138 2.59 14.00 -6.86
N THR A 139 2.88 14.34 -8.12
CA THR A 139 3.53 13.43 -9.08
C THR A 139 4.95 13.04 -8.62
N ILE A 140 5.36 11.82 -8.92
CA ILE A 140 6.74 11.36 -8.74
C ILE A 140 7.51 11.23 -10.06
N THR A 141 6.97 11.73 -11.16
CA THR A 141 7.62 11.68 -12.50
C THR A 141 9.00 12.34 -12.53
N ALA A 142 9.24 13.32 -11.66
CA ALA A 142 10.56 13.93 -11.50
C ALA A 142 11.60 13.01 -10.83
N VAL A 143 11.15 11.97 -10.10
CA VAL A 143 12.02 10.97 -9.47
C VAL A 143 12.20 9.78 -10.42
N TRP A 144 11.09 9.28 -10.97
CA TRP A 144 11.06 8.19 -11.94
C TRP A 144 10.18 8.55 -13.15
N PRO A 145 10.77 8.86 -14.30
CA PRO A 145 10.00 9.18 -15.51
C PRO A 145 9.00 8.09 -15.93
N ALA A 146 9.29 6.83 -15.61
CA ALA A 146 8.39 5.71 -15.88
C ALA A 146 7.03 5.83 -15.16
N ALA A 147 6.96 6.52 -14.02
CA ALA A 147 5.74 6.76 -13.28
C ALA A 147 4.66 7.49 -14.10
N ASN A 148 5.05 8.23 -15.14
CA ASN A 148 4.13 8.96 -16.01
C ASN A 148 2.96 8.10 -16.50
N PHE A 149 3.23 6.89 -16.97
CA PHE A 149 2.19 6.03 -17.53
C PHE A 149 1.30 5.42 -16.45
N TYR A 150 1.86 5.03 -15.34
CA TYR A 150 1.14 4.45 -14.20
C TYR A 150 0.26 5.50 -13.49
N GLU A 151 0.76 6.73 -13.32
CA GLU A 151 -0.02 7.84 -12.77
C GLU A 151 -1.23 8.16 -13.65
N ARG A 152 -1.06 8.16 -14.97
CA ARG A 152 -2.17 8.33 -15.92
C ARG A 152 -3.19 7.18 -15.85
N GLU A 153 -2.74 5.94 -15.64
CA GLU A 153 -3.63 4.80 -15.46
C GLU A 153 -4.47 4.96 -14.18
N VAL A 154 -3.85 5.30 -13.06
CA VAL A 154 -4.54 5.51 -11.79
C VAL A 154 -5.47 6.73 -11.86
N PHE A 155 -5.06 7.81 -12.52
CA PHE A 155 -5.95 8.94 -12.82
C PHE A 155 -7.16 8.49 -13.63
N ASP A 156 -6.95 7.76 -14.70
CA ASP A 156 -8.02 7.34 -15.61
C ASP A 156 -9.04 6.41 -14.94
N LEU A 157 -8.56 5.41 -14.21
CA LEU A 157 -9.41 4.35 -13.68
C LEU A 157 -9.97 4.63 -12.28
N PHE A 158 -9.28 5.43 -11.45
CA PHE A 158 -9.68 5.76 -10.08
C PHE A 158 -9.98 7.24 -9.84
N GLY A 159 -9.54 8.13 -10.73
CA GLY A 159 -9.75 9.58 -10.62
C GLY A 159 -8.83 10.27 -9.60
N VAL A 160 -7.65 9.72 -9.35
CA VAL A 160 -6.62 10.39 -8.54
C VAL A 160 -5.94 11.47 -9.38
N ASN A 161 -5.89 12.68 -8.87
CA ASN A 161 -5.23 13.81 -9.53
C ASN A 161 -3.76 13.88 -9.11
N PHE A 162 -2.83 13.71 -10.06
CA PHE A 162 -1.40 13.81 -9.80
C PHE A 162 -0.90 15.25 -10.09
N GLU A 163 -0.74 16.04 -9.03
CA GLU A 163 -0.31 17.43 -9.11
C GLU A 163 1.11 17.57 -9.65
N GLY A 164 1.29 18.43 -10.64
CA GLY A 164 2.57 18.63 -11.31
C GLY A 164 2.92 17.58 -12.37
N HIS A 165 2.00 16.66 -12.68
CA HIS A 165 2.20 15.70 -13.75
C HIS A 165 2.32 16.41 -15.12
N PRO A 166 3.31 16.08 -15.97
CA PRO A 166 3.57 16.84 -17.20
C PRO A 166 2.43 16.74 -18.23
N ARG A 167 1.67 15.66 -18.22
CA ARG A 167 0.53 15.46 -19.14
C ARG A 167 -0.45 14.43 -18.57
N LEU A 168 -1.30 14.87 -17.64
CA LEU A 168 -2.31 14.01 -17.01
C LEU A 168 -3.53 13.86 -17.93
N THR A 169 -3.51 12.87 -18.80
CA THR A 169 -4.58 12.53 -19.75
C THR A 169 -4.93 11.05 -19.61
N ARG A 170 -6.14 10.67 -20.00
CA ARG A 170 -6.57 9.27 -20.01
C ARG A 170 -5.62 8.41 -20.86
N ILE A 171 -5.52 7.12 -20.55
CA ILE A 171 -4.65 6.17 -21.25
C ILE A 171 -5.35 4.84 -21.56
N MET A 172 -6.28 4.42 -20.70
CA MET A 172 -7.03 3.15 -20.86
C MET A 172 -8.41 3.37 -21.47
N MET A 173 -9.09 4.44 -21.03
CA MET A 173 -10.43 4.77 -21.48
C MET A 173 -10.38 5.84 -22.59
N PRO A 174 -11.41 5.91 -23.45
CA PRO A 174 -11.57 7.02 -24.41
C PRO A 174 -11.65 8.38 -23.69
N ASP A 175 -11.19 9.45 -24.33
CA ASP A 175 -11.14 10.79 -23.74
C ASP A 175 -12.51 11.29 -23.28
N ASN A 176 -13.58 10.88 -23.96
CA ASN A 176 -14.98 11.24 -23.66
C ASN A 176 -15.67 10.29 -22.67
N TRP A 177 -14.93 9.34 -22.07
CA TRP A 177 -15.53 8.40 -21.13
C TRP A 177 -15.93 9.10 -19.83
N ALA A 178 -17.16 8.81 -19.34
CA ALA A 178 -17.68 9.38 -18.11
C ALA A 178 -17.31 8.50 -16.90
N GLY A 179 -16.72 9.12 -15.86
CA GLY A 179 -16.37 8.46 -14.60
C GLY A 179 -15.07 7.65 -14.61
N HIS A 180 -14.91 6.81 -13.59
CA HIS A 180 -13.69 6.04 -13.30
C HIS A 180 -14.05 4.58 -13.03
N PRO A 181 -13.82 3.67 -13.99
CA PRO A 181 -14.40 2.31 -13.99
C PRO A 181 -13.96 1.40 -12.85
N LEU A 182 -12.82 1.63 -12.21
CA LEU A 182 -12.35 0.78 -11.12
C LEU A 182 -12.80 1.27 -9.73
N ARG A 183 -13.55 2.36 -9.65
CA ARG A 183 -14.21 2.72 -8.39
C ARG A 183 -15.36 1.76 -8.10
N LYS A 184 -15.50 1.36 -6.84
CA LYS A 184 -16.54 0.41 -6.41
C LYS A 184 -17.96 0.98 -6.48
N ASP A 185 -18.13 2.29 -6.51
CA ASP A 185 -19.41 3.01 -6.72
C ASP A 185 -19.69 3.29 -8.19
N TYR A 186 -18.81 2.88 -9.10
CA TYR A 186 -19.03 3.00 -10.55
C TYR A 186 -20.10 1.96 -10.99
N PRO A 187 -21.13 2.37 -11.77
CA PRO A 187 -22.16 1.45 -12.24
C PRO A 187 -21.59 0.38 -13.15
N VAL A 188 -21.97 -0.90 -12.94
CA VAL A 188 -21.48 -2.05 -13.74
C VAL A 188 -21.81 -1.87 -15.23
N GLU A 189 -22.96 -1.23 -15.54
CA GLU A 189 -23.40 -0.96 -16.90
C GLU A 189 -22.82 0.32 -17.52
N GLY A 190 -22.00 1.07 -16.76
CA GLY A 190 -21.51 2.40 -17.13
C GLY A 190 -22.58 3.48 -16.98
N TYR A 191 -22.16 4.73 -17.25
CA TYR A 191 -23.10 5.84 -17.39
C TYR A 191 -23.63 5.85 -18.83
N ARG A 192 -24.94 5.69 -18.98
CA ARG A 192 -25.67 5.80 -20.26
C ARG A 192 -26.17 7.22 -20.48
#